data_2623f7cb71e54e06d7b0c47f8c2304a1
#
_entry.id   2623f7cb71e54e06d7b0c47f8c2304a1
#
_cell.length_a   1.000
_cell.length_b   1.000
_cell.length_c   1.000
_cell.angle_alpha   90.00
_cell.angle_beta   90.00
_cell.angle_gamma   90.00
#
_symmetry.space_group_name_H-M   'P 1'
#
loop_
_entity.id
_entity.type
_entity.pdbx_description
1 polymer ?
#
loop_
_entity_poly.entity_id
_entity_poly.type
_entity_poly.pdbx_seq_one_letter_code
_entity_poly.pdbx_strand_id
1 'polypeptide(L)'
;MQSELPCLFFVADWHALTTHYDDPSAIESNTWDMVIDWLAAGVDPSQATLFIQSKVPEHAELHLLLSMATPLGWLERVPTYKDQQEKLADRDLATYGFLGYPLLQAADVLIYRASLVPVGEDQIPHIEMMREIARRFNHLYGKEKGFEEKAKEAVKKLGSKRAKIYNELRTEYQEQGKEDALEQAKAMLDEAQNLSMIDRERLFGYLEGSRKLILVEPQARLTEASRLPGLDGQKMSKSYGNAIALREDKDSVVKKVRTMPTDPARVRRTDPGEPEKCPVWQLHQVYSDNDTKDWVLKGCRSAGIGCLECKQPVIDAVLKEQEPMRERAQKYIDDPSLVRAIVADGCDKARKLAQETMRDVREAMGLSYS
;
A
#
# COMPACT_ATOMS: atom_id res chain seq x y z
N MET A 1 12.53 5.38 -0.17
CA MET A 1 11.44 5.51 0.82
C MET A 1 11.90 5.10 2.22
N GLN A 2 12.32 3.85 2.45
CA GLN A 2 12.74 3.40 3.79
C GLN A 2 13.94 4.18 4.38
N SER A 3 14.77 4.82 3.56
CA SER A 3 15.87 5.69 4.00
C SER A 3 15.42 7.09 4.43
N GLU A 4 14.17 7.46 4.17
CA GLU A 4 13.64 8.82 4.39
C GLU A 4 12.45 8.82 5.32
N LEU A 5 11.68 7.74 5.35
CA LEU A 5 10.43 7.61 6.10
C LEU A 5 10.40 6.29 6.89
N PRO A 6 9.82 6.29 8.10
CA PRO A 6 9.50 5.04 8.79
C PRO A 6 8.53 4.21 7.92
N CYS A 7 8.94 3.00 7.54
CA CYS A 7 8.14 2.11 6.71
C CYS A 7 7.70 0.89 7.49
N LEU A 8 6.45 0.50 7.31
CA LEU A 8 5.86 -0.71 7.87
C LEU A 8 5.48 -1.65 6.72
N PHE A 9 5.98 -2.89 6.78
CA PHE A 9 5.67 -3.96 5.84
C PHE A 9 5.03 -5.10 6.61
N PHE A 10 3.84 -5.52 6.25
CA PHE A 10 3.18 -6.60 6.97
C PHE A 10 2.62 -7.66 6.04
N VAL A 11 2.68 -8.89 6.51
CA VAL A 11 2.01 -10.01 5.86
C VAL A 11 0.55 -10.01 6.28
N ALA A 12 -0.34 -9.84 5.33
CA ALA A 12 -1.78 -9.77 5.54
C ALA A 12 -2.40 -11.19 5.56
N ASP A 13 -2.03 -11.99 6.55
CA ASP A 13 -2.43 -13.40 6.66
C ASP A 13 -3.94 -13.56 6.94
N TRP A 14 -4.57 -12.64 7.68
CA TRP A 14 -6.03 -12.63 7.83
C TRP A 14 -6.76 -12.29 6.53
N HIS A 15 -6.20 -11.38 5.70
CA HIS A 15 -6.75 -11.14 4.37
C HIS A 15 -6.68 -12.37 3.48
N ALA A 16 -5.59 -13.14 3.57
CA ALA A 16 -5.48 -14.39 2.83
C ALA A 16 -6.60 -15.37 3.18
N LEU A 17 -7.04 -15.41 4.44
CA LEU A 17 -8.14 -16.26 4.88
C LEU A 17 -9.50 -15.87 4.26
N THR A 18 -9.72 -14.62 3.83
CA THR A 18 -11.00 -14.21 3.24
C THR A 18 -11.34 -14.96 1.96
N THR A 19 -10.32 -15.43 1.24
CA THR A 19 -10.47 -16.20 -0.02
C THR A 19 -9.96 -17.64 0.08
N HIS A 20 -9.30 -18.03 1.19
CA HIS A 20 -8.72 -19.36 1.42
C HIS A 20 -9.15 -19.93 2.79
N TYR A 21 -10.37 -19.60 3.24
CA TYR A 21 -10.89 -20.05 4.53
C TYR A 21 -11.14 -21.56 4.58
N ASP A 22 -11.36 -22.18 3.43
CA ASP A 22 -11.60 -23.61 3.24
C ASP A 22 -10.29 -24.43 3.12
N ASP A 23 -9.20 -23.80 2.68
CA ASP A 23 -7.86 -24.41 2.62
C ASP A 23 -6.76 -23.42 3.02
N PRO A 24 -6.46 -23.28 4.32
CA PRO A 24 -5.41 -22.39 4.82
C PRO A 24 -4.00 -22.98 4.77
N SER A 25 -3.82 -24.20 4.25
CA SER A 25 -2.57 -24.97 4.37
C SER A 25 -1.33 -24.27 3.81
N ALA A 26 -1.49 -23.42 2.80
CA ALA A 26 -0.39 -22.70 2.16
C ALA A 26 -0.06 -21.34 2.83
N ILE A 27 -0.87 -20.87 3.79
CA ILE A 27 -0.72 -19.51 4.32
C ILE A 27 0.61 -19.35 5.06
N GLU A 28 0.99 -20.30 5.92
CA GLU A 28 2.23 -20.19 6.69
C GLU A 28 3.46 -20.21 5.78
N SER A 29 3.54 -21.16 4.84
CA SER A 29 4.68 -21.24 3.92
C SER A 29 4.81 -20.01 3.05
N ASN A 30 3.70 -19.51 2.50
CA ASN A 30 3.67 -18.27 1.71
C ASN A 30 4.05 -17.03 2.53
N THR A 31 3.71 -17.00 3.82
CA THR A 31 4.09 -15.91 4.73
C THR A 31 5.61 -15.79 4.82
N TRP A 32 6.30 -16.89 5.13
CA TRP A 32 7.76 -16.89 5.26
C TRP A 32 8.45 -16.63 3.92
N ASP A 33 7.93 -17.16 2.85
CA ASP A 33 8.46 -16.95 1.50
C ASP A 33 8.36 -15.47 1.09
N MET A 34 7.23 -14.81 1.37
CA MET A 34 7.04 -13.38 1.10
C MET A 34 7.99 -12.50 1.94
N VAL A 35 8.21 -12.82 3.22
CA VAL A 35 9.17 -12.08 4.05
C VAL A 35 10.58 -12.21 3.47
N ILE A 36 10.98 -13.40 3.04
CA ILE A 36 12.27 -13.60 2.37
C ILE A 36 12.36 -12.80 1.07
N ASP A 37 11.28 -12.72 0.29
CA ASP A 37 11.21 -11.90 -0.92
C ASP A 37 11.43 -10.42 -0.62
N TRP A 38 10.83 -9.87 0.43
CA TRP A 38 11.07 -8.48 0.83
C TRP A 38 12.51 -8.20 1.22
N LEU A 39 13.09 -9.07 2.04
CA LEU A 39 14.49 -8.99 2.47
C LEU A 39 15.45 -9.13 1.27
N ALA A 40 15.13 -10.03 0.34
CA ALA A 40 15.86 -10.22 -0.91
C ALA A 40 15.77 -8.99 -1.81
N ALA A 41 14.60 -8.36 -1.92
CA ALA A 41 14.38 -7.13 -2.67
C ALA A 41 15.07 -5.90 -2.05
N GLY A 42 15.58 -6.00 -0.82
CA GLY A 42 16.35 -4.95 -0.16
C GLY A 42 15.59 -4.18 0.91
N VAL A 43 14.48 -4.73 1.42
CA VAL A 43 13.87 -4.17 2.64
C VAL A 43 14.83 -4.42 3.81
N ASP A 44 15.28 -3.34 4.44
CA ASP A 44 16.25 -3.37 5.53
C ASP A 44 15.52 -3.37 6.88
N PRO A 45 15.58 -4.46 7.67
CA PRO A 45 14.90 -4.55 8.96
C PRO A 45 15.46 -3.59 10.03
N SER A 46 16.60 -2.96 9.78
CA SER A 46 17.12 -1.90 10.66
C SER A 46 16.42 -0.55 10.43
N GLN A 47 15.82 -0.34 9.27
CA GLN A 47 15.16 0.92 8.86
C GLN A 47 13.65 0.75 8.68
N ALA A 48 13.18 -0.46 8.47
CA ALA A 48 11.77 -0.78 8.26
C ALA A 48 11.29 -1.81 9.29
N THR A 49 10.01 -1.78 9.59
CA THR A 49 9.36 -2.74 10.49
C THR A 49 8.64 -3.79 9.66
N LEU A 50 9.08 -5.06 9.76
CA LEU A 50 8.46 -6.20 9.07
C LEU A 50 7.71 -7.06 10.09
N PHE A 51 6.41 -7.29 9.88
CA PHE A 51 5.60 -8.03 10.83
C PHE A 51 4.48 -8.84 10.15
N ILE A 52 3.77 -9.65 10.93
CA ILE A 52 2.61 -10.42 10.50
C ILE A 52 1.36 -9.82 11.14
N GLN A 53 0.33 -9.57 10.37
CA GLN A 53 -0.93 -8.95 10.80
C GLN A 53 -1.54 -9.66 12.02
N SER A 54 -1.67 -10.99 11.97
CA SER A 54 -2.28 -11.77 13.06
C SER A 54 -1.47 -11.76 14.36
N LYS A 55 -0.20 -11.35 14.33
CA LYS A 55 0.63 -11.19 15.53
C LYS A 55 0.43 -9.85 16.25
N VAL A 56 -0.36 -8.96 15.62
CA VAL A 56 -0.77 -7.66 16.18
C VAL A 56 -2.31 -7.65 16.29
N PRO A 57 -2.90 -8.26 17.32
CA PRO A 57 -4.35 -8.45 17.44
C PRO A 57 -5.15 -7.13 17.50
N GLU A 58 -4.48 -6.02 17.76
CA GLU A 58 -5.03 -4.69 17.75
C GLU A 58 -5.66 -4.31 16.40
N HIS A 59 -5.20 -4.89 15.28
CA HIS A 59 -5.84 -4.78 13.96
C HIS A 59 -7.29 -5.30 13.97
N ALA A 60 -7.50 -6.48 14.57
CA ALA A 60 -8.83 -7.07 14.67
C ALA A 60 -9.73 -6.27 15.61
N GLU A 61 -9.18 -5.73 16.70
CA GLU A 61 -9.91 -4.87 17.61
C GLU A 61 -10.35 -3.57 16.92
N LEU A 62 -9.44 -2.89 16.22
CA LEU A 62 -9.81 -1.68 15.49
C LEU A 62 -10.84 -1.98 14.40
N HIS A 63 -10.67 -3.07 13.63
CA HIS A 63 -11.64 -3.51 12.64
C HIS A 63 -13.04 -3.68 13.28
N LEU A 64 -13.14 -4.37 14.41
CA LEU A 64 -14.40 -4.53 15.13
C LEU A 64 -15.01 -3.18 15.50
N LEU A 65 -14.22 -2.26 16.09
CA LEU A 65 -14.73 -0.96 16.53
C LEU A 65 -15.16 -0.09 15.34
N LEU A 66 -14.41 -0.11 14.24
CA LEU A 66 -14.79 0.60 13.02
C LEU A 66 -16.07 0.03 12.40
N SER A 67 -16.31 -1.28 12.50
CA SER A 67 -17.51 -1.93 11.96
C SER A 67 -18.80 -1.42 12.59
N MET A 68 -18.76 -0.93 13.85
CA MET A 68 -19.92 -0.35 14.54
C MET A 68 -20.37 0.98 13.95
N ALA A 69 -19.47 1.70 13.25
CA ALA A 69 -19.74 3.03 12.73
C ALA A 69 -19.75 3.10 11.19
N THR A 70 -19.30 2.08 10.49
CA THR A 70 -19.18 2.08 9.02
C THR A 70 -20.48 1.65 8.36
N PRO A 71 -21.08 2.48 7.48
CA PRO A 71 -22.30 2.10 6.76
C PRO A 71 -22.04 0.91 5.81
N LEU A 72 -22.93 -0.09 5.83
CA LEU A 72 -22.84 -1.28 4.98
C LEU A 72 -22.71 -0.93 3.49
N GLY A 73 -23.48 0.02 2.99
CA GLY A 73 -23.45 0.46 1.60
C GLY A 73 -22.11 1.06 1.14
N TRP A 74 -21.19 1.38 2.05
CA TRP A 74 -19.83 1.76 1.65
C TRP A 74 -19.03 0.54 1.21
N LEU A 75 -19.15 -0.58 1.92
CA LEU A 75 -18.47 -1.84 1.61
C LEU A 75 -19.00 -2.46 0.32
N GLU A 76 -20.33 -2.44 0.12
CA GLU A 76 -20.98 -2.98 -1.08
C GLU A 76 -20.64 -2.22 -2.37
N ARG A 77 -20.22 -0.96 -2.27
CA ARG A 77 -19.84 -0.11 -3.41
C ARG A 77 -18.39 -0.21 -3.82
N VAL A 78 -17.55 -0.92 -3.06
CA VAL A 78 -16.14 -1.11 -3.44
C VAL A 78 -16.08 -1.91 -4.74
N PRO A 79 -15.50 -1.38 -5.83
CA PRO A 79 -15.54 -2.03 -7.15
C PRO A 79 -14.93 -3.43 -7.13
N THR A 80 -13.85 -3.63 -6.40
CA THR A 80 -13.15 -4.91 -6.30
C THR A 80 -14.00 -6.03 -5.66
N TYR A 81 -15.00 -5.70 -4.84
CA TYR A 81 -15.91 -6.69 -4.26
C TYR A 81 -16.70 -7.42 -5.36
N LYS A 82 -17.32 -6.67 -6.28
CA LYS A 82 -18.09 -7.23 -7.40
C LYS A 82 -17.19 -7.93 -8.41
N ASP A 83 -16.09 -7.30 -8.78
CA ASP A 83 -15.13 -7.86 -9.74
C ASP A 83 -14.54 -9.20 -9.26
N GLN A 84 -14.28 -9.35 -7.97
CA GLN A 84 -13.75 -10.59 -7.42
C GLN A 84 -14.81 -11.69 -7.30
N GLN A 85 -16.05 -11.35 -6.99
CA GLN A 85 -17.15 -12.32 -7.03
C GLN A 85 -17.35 -12.92 -8.43
N GLU A 86 -17.22 -12.10 -9.47
CA GLU A 86 -17.29 -12.58 -10.85
C GLU A 86 -16.08 -13.44 -11.26
N LYS A 87 -14.87 -13.04 -10.84
CA LYS A 87 -13.62 -13.72 -11.23
C LYS A 87 -13.34 -15.00 -10.45
N LEU A 88 -13.88 -15.14 -9.24
CA LEU A 88 -13.71 -16.28 -8.36
C LEU A 88 -15.05 -17.02 -8.16
N ALA A 89 -15.84 -17.13 -9.21
CA ALA A 89 -17.16 -17.75 -9.21
C ALA A 89 -17.15 -19.23 -8.72
N ASP A 90 -16.00 -19.87 -8.76
CA ASP A 90 -15.83 -21.24 -8.24
C ASP A 90 -15.72 -21.31 -6.70
N ARG A 91 -15.68 -20.16 -6.01
CA ARG A 91 -15.60 -20.06 -4.55
C ARG A 91 -16.84 -19.33 -3.99
N ASP A 92 -17.35 -19.84 -2.87
CA ASP A 92 -18.38 -19.11 -2.13
C ASP A 92 -17.75 -17.93 -1.37
N LEU A 93 -17.77 -16.76 -1.99
CA LEU A 93 -17.29 -15.51 -1.41
C LEU A 93 -18.40 -14.68 -0.74
N ALA A 94 -19.61 -15.20 -0.63
CA ALA A 94 -20.73 -14.53 0.05
C ALA A 94 -20.58 -14.62 1.58
N THR A 95 -19.38 -14.39 2.10
CA THR A 95 -19.07 -14.40 3.52
C THR A 95 -18.93 -12.99 4.08
N TYR A 96 -19.20 -12.84 5.40
CA TYR A 96 -18.95 -11.57 6.09
C TYR A 96 -17.49 -11.15 6.01
N GLY A 97 -16.55 -12.09 6.13
CA GLY A 97 -15.12 -11.81 6.03
C GLY A 97 -14.74 -11.20 4.68
N PHE A 98 -15.33 -11.71 3.59
CA PHE A 98 -15.06 -11.18 2.26
C PHE A 98 -15.76 -9.82 2.02
N LEU A 99 -16.96 -9.60 2.52
CA LEU A 99 -17.62 -8.29 2.47
C LEU A 99 -16.87 -7.27 3.34
N GLY A 100 -16.35 -7.70 4.49
CA GLY A 100 -15.69 -6.84 5.48
C GLY A 100 -14.19 -6.58 5.22
N TYR A 101 -13.56 -7.25 4.22
CA TYR A 101 -12.12 -7.11 4.02
C TYR A 101 -11.66 -5.67 3.75
N PRO A 102 -12.41 -4.79 3.06
CA PRO A 102 -11.96 -3.42 2.86
C PRO A 102 -11.91 -2.63 4.17
N LEU A 103 -12.75 -2.99 5.15
CA LEU A 103 -12.71 -2.38 6.47
C LEU A 103 -11.54 -2.91 7.31
N LEU A 104 -11.18 -4.18 7.18
CA LEU A 104 -9.96 -4.72 7.78
C LEU A 104 -8.72 -4.04 7.19
N GLN A 105 -8.68 -3.84 5.88
CA GLN A 105 -7.61 -3.10 5.21
C GLN A 105 -7.53 -1.64 5.68
N ALA A 106 -8.68 -1.01 5.95
CA ALA A 106 -8.70 0.32 6.57
C ALA A 106 -8.11 0.29 7.98
N ALA A 107 -8.44 -0.71 8.80
CA ALA A 107 -7.86 -0.87 10.13
C ALA A 107 -6.34 -1.06 10.08
N ASP A 108 -5.81 -1.83 9.11
CA ASP A 108 -4.38 -2.07 8.93
C ASP A 108 -3.57 -0.79 8.72
N VAL A 109 -4.14 0.19 8.05
CA VAL A 109 -3.51 1.48 7.74
C VAL A 109 -3.73 2.50 8.87
N LEU A 110 -4.98 2.62 9.30
CA LEU A 110 -5.40 3.65 10.26
C LEU A 110 -4.83 3.41 11.66
N ILE A 111 -4.56 2.16 12.04
CA ILE A 111 -3.99 1.82 13.34
C ILE A 111 -2.58 2.38 13.54
N TYR A 112 -1.83 2.55 12.45
CA TYR A 112 -0.50 3.16 12.45
C TYR A 112 -0.50 4.65 12.13
N ARG A 113 -1.68 5.26 11.95
CA ARG A 113 -1.80 6.65 11.52
C ARG A 113 -0.95 6.96 10.30
N ALA A 114 -0.87 5.98 9.39
CA ALA A 114 -0.05 6.10 8.20
C ALA A 114 -0.59 7.22 7.30
N SER A 115 0.25 8.20 6.98
CA SER A 115 -0.10 9.32 6.10
C SER A 115 0.04 8.98 4.63
N LEU A 116 0.92 8.04 4.28
CA LEU A 116 1.21 7.65 2.90
C LEU A 116 1.10 6.14 2.75
N VAL A 117 0.40 5.69 1.72
CA VAL A 117 0.26 4.27 1.38
C VAL A 117 0.67 4.05 -0.08
N PRO A 118 1.81 3.39 -0.35
CA PRO A 118 2.20 3.03 -1.70
C PRO A 118 1.25 1.98 -2.26
N VAL A 119 0.56 2.29 -3.35
CA VAL A 119 -0.46 1.42 -3.95
C VAL A 119 -0.44 1.50 -5.47
N GLY A 120 -0.99 0.47 -6.13
CA GLY A 120 -1.36 0.55 -7.53
C GLY A 120 -2.65 1.36 -7.72
N GLU A 121 -2.91 1.81 -8.95
CA GLU A 121 -4.10 2.61 -9.30
C GLU A 121 -5.42 1.93 -8.93
N ASP A 122 -5.47 0.61 -9.00
CA ASP A 122 -6.64 -0.20 -8.65
C ASP A 122 -7.00 -0.16 -7.15
N GLN A 123 -6.08 0.28 -6.30
CA GLN A 123 -6.27 0.42 -4.86
C GLN A 123 -6.70 1.82 -4.41
N ILE A 124 -6.74 2.79 -5.32
CA ILE A 124 -7.18 4.17 -4.98
C ILE A 124 -8.58 4.18 -4.33
N PRO A 125 -9.59 3.44 -4.81
CA PRO A 125 -10.91 3.41 -4.18
C PRO A 125 -10.87 2.92 -2.72
N HIS A 126 -9.96 2.00 -2.39
CA HIS A 126 -9.77 1.55 -1.00
C HIS A 126 -9.18 2.66 -0.12
N ILE A 127 -8.20 3.41 -0.63
CA ILE A 127 -7.62 4.54 0.12
C ILE A 127 -8.67 5.64 0.35
N GLU A 128 -9.49 5.96 -0.63
CA GLU A 128 -10.58 6.93 -0.46
C GLU A 128 -11.59 6.45 0.59
N MET A 129 -11.94 5.17 0.59
CA MET A 129 -12.81 4.61 1.64
C MET A 129 -12.16 4.68 3.04
N MET A 130 -10.85 4.40 3.16
CA MET A 130 -10.12 4.55 4.43
C MET A 130 -10.20 5.97 4.96
N ARG A 131 -10.07 6.98 4.07
CA ARG A 131 -10.20 8.40 4.40
C ARG A 131 -11.60 8.73 4.92
N GLU A 132 -12.64 8.25 4.22
CA GLU A 132 -14.02 8.43 4.66
C GLU A 132 -14.30 7.79 6.04
N ILE A 133 -13.74 6.59 6.28
CA ILE A 133 -13.85 5.90 7.58
C ILE A 133 -13.15 6.73 8.67
N ALA A 134 -11.92 7.19 8.44
CA ALA A 134 -11.18 8.01 9.38
C ALA A 134 -11.93 9.33 9.71
N ARG A 135 -12.41 10.01 8.66
CA ARG A 135 -13.19 11.25 8.78
C ARG A 135 -14.47 11.05 9.58
N ARG A 136 -15.22 9.98 9.28
CA ARG A 136 -16.43 9.63 10.01
C ARG A 136 -16.14 9.29 11.48
N PHE A 137 -15.09 8.51 11.74
CA PHE A 137 -14.67 8.17 13.10
C PHE A 137 -14.33 9.44 13.89
N ASN A 138 -13.50 10.30 13.35
CA ASN A 138 -13.12 11.56 13.99
C ASN A 138 -14.35 12.48 14.22
N HIS A 139 -15.29 12.50 13.28
CA HIS A 139 -16.54 13.26 13.44
C HIS A 139 -17.41 12.73 14.59
N LEU A 140 -17.52 11.44 14.74
CA LEU A 140 -18.35 10.81 15.78
C LEU A 140 -17.71 10.87 17.17
N TYR A 141 -16.42 10.55 17.24
CA TYR A 141 -15.71 10.26 18.49
C TYR A 141 -14.64 11.29 18.86
N GLY A 142 -14.24 12.20 17.98
CA GLY A 142 -13.26 13.23 18.25
C GLY A 142 -13.72 14.33 19.23
N LYS A 143 -14.77 14.10 20.03
CA LYS A 143 -15.33 15.03 21.02
C LYS A 143 -14.46 15.01 22.27
N GLU A 144 -13.41 15.82 22.30
CA GLU A 144 -12.64 16.04 23.51
C GLU A 144 -13.34 17.05 24.41
N LYS A 145 -13.50 16.73 25.70
CA LYS A 145 -14.07 17.68 26.68
C LYS A 145 -13.18 18.91 26.78
N GLY A 146 -13.75 20.11 26.58
CA GLY A 146 -12.99 21.35 26.55
C GLY A 146 -12.08 21.49 25.32
N PHE A 147 -12.45 20.89 24.17
CA PHE A 147 -11.63 20.87 22.95
C PHE A 147 -11.26 22.28 22.48
N GLU A 148 -12.22 23.23 22.44
CA GLU A 148 -11.96 24.57 21.97
C GLU A 148 -10.97 25.35 22.88
N GLU A 149 -11.09 25.21 24.19
CA GLU A 149 -10.18 25.82 25.14
C GLU A 149 -8.77 25.25 24.99
N LYS A 150 -8.67 23.94 24.94
CA LYS A 150 -7.38 23.25 24.72
C LYS A 150 -6.77 23.57 23.35
N ALA A 151 -7.59 23.71 22.30
CA ALA A 151 -7.11 24.13 20.99
C ALA A 151 -6.59 25.56 21.02
N LYS A 152 -7.29 26.50 21.67
CA LYS A 152 -6.83 27.88 21.86
C LYS A 152 -5.52 27.97 22.67
N GLU A 153 -5.35 27.08 23.66
CA GLU A 153 -4.08 26.97 24.38
C GLU A 153 -2.95 26.41 23.49
N ALA A 154 -3.25 25.40 22.66
CA ALA A 154 -2.28 24.88 21.71
C ALA A 154 -1.89 25.92 20.65
N VAL A 155 -2.82 26.76 20.17
CA VAL A 155 -2.51 27.91 19.29
C VAL A 155 -1.51 28.85 19.94
N LYS A 156 -1.64 29.14 21.24
CA LYS A 156 -0.68 30.03 21.96
C LYS A 156 0.75 29.42 21.95
N LYS A 157 0.88 28.10 21.99
CA LYS A 157 2.19 27.43 21.93
C LYS A 157 2.91 27.59 20.59
N LEU A 158 2.21 27.96 19.51
CA LEU A 158 2.82 28.29 18.22
C LEU A 158 3.68 29.55 18.26
N GLY A 159 3.46 30.41 19.27
CA GLY A 159 4.03 31.74 19.35
C GLY A 159 3.24 32.77 18.54
N SER A 160 3.35 34.05 18.87
CA SER A 160 2.46 35.10 18.38
C SER A 160 2.38 35.23 16.85
N LYS A 161 3.53 35.07 16.15
CA LYS A 161 3.58 35.18 14.68
C LYS A 161 2.88 34.01 13.98
N ARG A 162 3.21 32.77 14.35
CA ARG A 162 2.59 31.57 13.76
C ARG A 162 1.13 31.42 14.16
N ALA A 163 0.77 31.75 15.39
CA ALA A 163 -0.62 31.75 15.85
C ALA A 163 -1.52 32.68 15.03
N LYS A 164 -1.01 33.86 14.65
CA LYS A 164 -1.73 34.81 13.78
C LYS A 164 -1.96 34.22 12.39
N ILE A 165 -0.91 33.69 11.76
CA ILE A 165 -0.98 33.05 10.45
C ILE A 165 -1.95 31.86 10.49
N TYR A 166 -1.86 31.02 11.52
CA TYR A 166 -2.75 29.86 11.68
C TYR A 166 -4.23 30.26 11.72
N ASN A 167 -4.57 31.32 12.50
CA ASN A 167 -5.94 31.78 12.60
C ASN A 167 -6.44 32.40 11.30
N GLU A 168 -5.60 33.11 10.55
CA GLU A 168 -5.94 33.65 9.23
C GLU A 168 -6.23 32.54 8.25
N LEU A 169 -5.34 31.53 8.13
CA LEU A 169 -5.53 30.37 7.26
C LEU A 169 -6.76 29.54 7.65
N ARG A 170 -7.00 29.37 8.95
CA ARG A 170 -8.20 28.69 9.46
C ARG A 170 -9.48 29.41 9.04
N THR A 171 -9.52 30.73 9.16
CA THR A 171 -10.67 31.55 8.73
C THR A 171 -10.88 31.47 7.23
N GLU A 172 -9.81 31.53 6.43
CA GLU A 172 -9.89 31.40 4.98
C GLU A 172 -10.41 30.03 4.54
N TYR A 173 -9.99 28.96 5.21
CA TYR A 173 -10.49 27.63 4.92
C TYR A 173 -11.96 27.46 5.36
N GLN A 174 -12.27 27.80 6.62
CA GLN A 174 -13.62 27.56 7.17
C GLN A 174 -14.71 28.45 6.59
N GLU A 175 -14.41 29.69 6.24
CA GLU A 175 -15.39 30.67 5.74
C GLU A 175 -15.42 30.76 4.22
N GLN A 176 -14.27 30.48 3.54
CA GLN A 176 -14.12 30.69 2.09
C GLN A 176 -13.88 29.37 1.32
N GLY A 177 -13.70 28.24 2.03
CA GLY A 177 -13.46 26.92 1.42
C GLY A 177 -12.14 26.81 0.65
N LYS A 178 -11.14 27.63 0.98
CA LYS A 178 -9.84 27.61 0.28
C LYS A 178 -9.00 26.41 0.70
N GLU A 179 -8.90 25.40 -0.13
CA GLU A 179 -8.07 24.19 0.08
C GLU A 179 -6.58 24.54 0.27
N ASP A 180 -6.06 25.51 -0.48
CA ASP A 180 -4.66 25.95 -0.36
C ASP A 180 -4.34 26.49 1.05
N ALA A 181 -5.30 27.13 1.72
CA ALA A 181 -5.12 27.59 3.09
C ALA A 181 -5.04 26.42 4.08
N LEU A 182 -5.79 25.36 3.84
CA LEU A 182 -5.72 24.13 4.63
C LEU A 182 -4.35 23.48 4.51
N GLU A 183 -3.82 23.34 3.29
CA GLU A 183 -2.51 22.73 3.04
C GLU A 183 -1.38 23.55 3.67
N GLN A 184 -1.40 24.88 3.51
CA GLN A 184 -0.41 25.76 4.12
C GLN A 184 -0.42 25.68 5.65
N ALA A 185 -1.60 25.63 6.27
CA ALA A 185 -1.72 25.51 7.71
C ALA A 185 -1.21 24.16 8.21
N LYS A 186 -1.52 23.06 7.50
CA LYS A 186 -0.99 21.71 7.80
C LYS A 186 0.53 21.69 7.74
N ALA A 187 1.13 22.18 6.66
CA ALA A 187 2.57 22.25 6.51
C ALA A 187 3.24 23.06 7.64
N MET A 188 2.66 24.20 8.02
CA MET A 188 3.16 25.01 9.13
C MET A 188 3.09 24.29 10.48
N LEU A 189 2.06 23.48 10.73
CA LEU A 189 1.92 22.68 11.94
C LEU A 189 2.94 21.53 11.98
N ASP A 190 3.25 20.91 10.84
CA ASP A 190 4.24 19.85 10.74
C ASP A 190 5.66 20.34 11.02
N GLU A 191 5.97 21.57 10.63
CA GLU A 191 7.25 22.24 10.90
C GLU A 191 7.40 22.74 12.35
N ALA A 192 6.32 22.78 13.13
CA ALA A 192 6.33 23.33 14.49
C ALA A 192 6.95 22.37 15.49
N GLN A 193 8.22 22.57 15.84
CA GLN A 193 8.97 21.72 16.78
C GLN A 193 8.54 21.85 18.25
N ASN A 194 7.86 22.92 18.61
CA ASN A 194 7.43 23.23 19.97
C ASN A 194 6.03 22.74 20.32
N LEU A 195 5.38 21.99 19.42
CA LEU A 195 4.10 21.34 19.65
C LEU A 195 4.31 19.87 20.05
N SER A 196 3.57 19.45 21.08
CA SER A 196 3.39 18.01 21.32
C SER A 196 2.57 17.40 20.18
N MET A 197 2.71 16.08 19.97
CA MET A 197 1.91 15.35 18.98
C MET A 197 0.40 15.55 19.22
N ILE A 198 -0.03 15.51 20.50
CA ILE A 198 -1.43 15.72 20.90
C ILE A 198 -1.91 17.13 20.56
N ASP A 199 -1.09 18.16 20.80
CA ASP A 199 -1.46 19.53 20.45
C ASP A 199 -1.53 19.74 18.94
N ARG A 200 -0.64 19.11 18.19
CA ARG A 200 -0.65 19.15 16.72
C ARG A 200 -1.92 18.52 16.15
N GLU A 201 -2.28 17.32 16.59
CA GLU A 201 -3.53 16.64 16.19
C GLU A 201 -4.77 17.47 16.55
N ARG A 202 -4.75 18.11 17.72
CA ARG A 202 -5.84 19.00 18.14
C ARG A 202 -5.95 20.23 17.24
N LEU A 203 -4.82 20.80 16.81
CA LEU A 203 -4.81 21.93 15.90
C LEU A 203 -5.24 21.54 14.48
N PHE A 204 -4.90 20.36 14.00
CA PHE A 204 -5.45 19.86 12.74
C PHE A 204 -6.98 19.75 12.79
N GLY A 205 -7.54 19.16 13.84
CA GLY A 205 -8.99 19.09 14.00
C GLY A 205 -9.64 20.47 14.16
N TYR A 206 -9.00 21.40 14.87
CA TYR A 206 -9.51 22.75 15.05
C TYR A 206 -9.46 23.58 13.75
N LEU A 207 -8.46 23.34 12.91
CA LEU A 207 -8.33 23.94 11.58
C LEU A 207 -9.51 23.56 10.66
N GLU A 208 -9.88 22.30 10.65
CA GLU A 208 -10.98 21.77 9.83
C GLU A 208 -12.38 22.06 10.41
N GLY A 209 -12.47 22.78 11.53
CA GLY A 209 -13.76 22.98 12.22
C GLY A 209 -14.31 21.73 12.87
N SER A 210 -13.49 20.66 12.92
CA SER A 210 -13.78 19.39 13.49
C SER A 210 -13.21 19.28 14.92
N ARG A 211 -13.13 18.08 15.42
CA ARG A 211 -12.74 17.71 16.78
C ARG A 211 -11.31 17.18 16.78
N LYS A 212 -10.82 16.67 17.90
CA LYS A 212 -9.51 16.00 17.97
C LYS A 212 -9.39 14.94 16.86
N LEU A 213 -8.33 15.03 16.09
CA LEU A 213 -7.99 14.02 15.09
C LEU A 213 -7.44 12.78 15.80
N ILE A 214 -8.12 11.65 15.69
CA ILE A 214 -7.72 10.37 16.31
C ILE A 214 -7.11 9.46 15.26
N LEU A 215 -7.76 9.34 14.09
CA LEU A 215 -7.30 8.58 12.95
C LEU A 215 -6.88 9.52 11.82
N VAL A 216 -5.69 9.31 11.28
CA VAL A 216 -5.14 10.11 10.17
C VAL A 216 -5.72 9.64 8.85
N GLU A 217 -6.08 10.58 7.97
CA GLU A 217 -6.51 10.27 6.61
C GLU A 217 -5.31 9.91 5.74
N PRO A 218 -5.20 8.68 5.23
CA PRO A 218 -4.08 8.29 4.39
C PRO A 218 -4.17 8.88 2.99
N GLN A 219 -3.03 9.02 2.33
CA GLN A 219 -2.94 9.40 0.92
C GLN A 219 -2.31 8.27 0.10
N ALA A 220 -2.87 8.01 -1.08
CA ALA A 220 -2.28 7.08 -2.02
C ALA A 220 -0.98 7.65 -2.60
N ARG A 221 0.07 6.83 -2.66
CA ARG A 221 1.29 7.15 -3.40
C ARG A 221 1.48 6.16 -4.53
N LEU A 222 1.31 6.62 -5.75
CA LEU A 222 1.49 5.81 -6.94
C LEU A 222 2.97 5.70 -7.32
N THR A 223 3.36 4.56 -7.87
CA THR A 223 4.67 4.36 -8.48
C THR A 223 4.59 4.61 -9.99
N GLU A 224 5.70 5.05 -10.61
CA GLU A 224 5.76 5.29 -12.06
C GLU A 224 5.47 4.02 -12.88
N ALA A 225 5.80 2.84 -12.35
CA ALA A 225 5.57 1.54 -12.97
C ALA A 225 4.33 0.84 -12.39
N SER A 226 3.20 1.53 -12.32
CA SER A 226 1.96 1.03 -11.70
C SER A 226 1.33 -0.18 -12.40
N ARG A 227 1.73 -0.49 -13.64
CA ARG A 227 1.19 -1.60 -14.44
C ARG A 227 2.29 -2.33 -15.19
N LEU A 228 2.65 -3.53 -14.73
CA LEU A 228 3.45 -4.47 -15.50
C LEU A 228 2.53 -5.50 -16.18
N PRO A 229 2.79 -5.81 -17.47
CA PRO A 229 2.08 -6.89 -18.14
C PRO A 229 2.50 -8.23 -17.58
N GLY A 230 1.54 -9.13 -17.40
CA GLY A 230 1.81 -10.53 -17.15
C GLY A 230 2.31 -11.26 -18.39
N LEU A 231 2.65 -12.51 -18.21
CA LEU A 231 3.18 -13.37 -19.28
C LEU A 231 2.18 -13.60 -20.43
N ASP A 232 0.90 -13.37 -20.17
CA ASP A 232 -0.22 -13.47 -21.12
C ASP A 232 -0.57 -12.13 -21.77
N GLY A 233 0.12 -11.05 -21.39
CA GLY A 233 -0.14 -9.69 -21.84
C GLY A 233 -1.25 -8.95 -21.09
N GLN A 234 -1.89 -9.61 -20.11
CA GLN A 234 -2.83 -8.97 -19.21
C GLN A 234 -2.10 -8.38 -17.99
N LYS A 235 -2.83 -7.82 -17.03
CA LYS A 235 -2.22 -7.36 -15.77
C LYS A 235 -1.53 -8.52 -15.06
N MET A 236 -0.25 -8.35 -14.67
CA MET A 236 0.48 -9.35 -13.91
C MET A 236 -0.19 -9.62 -12.56
N SER A 237 -0.46 -10.90 -12.26
CA SER A 237 -1.07 -11.35 -11.02
C SER A 237 -0.66 -12.77 -10.69
N LYS A 238 -0.33 -13.03 -9.43
CA LYS A 238 -0.10 -14.41 -8.94
C LYS A 238 -1.31 -15.31 -9.16
N SER A 239 -2.51 -14.77 -8.96
CA SER A 239 -3.77 -15.52 -9.10
C SER A 239 -4.04 -15.99 -10.53
N TYR A 240 -3.44 -15.35 -11.53
CA TYR A 240 -3.57 -15.72 -12.94
C TYR A 240 -2.44 -16.62 -13.44
N GLY A 241 -1.44 -16.89 -12.59
CA GLY A 241 -0.27 -17.69 -12.98
C GLY A 241 0.61 -17.04 -14.06
N ASN A 242 0.43 -15.76 -14.31
CA ASN A 242 1.11 -14.99 -15.35
C ASN A 242 2.25 -14.10 -14.83
N ALA A 243 2.74 -14.37 -13.60
CA ALA A 243 3.76 -13.57 -12.94
C ALA A 243 5.16 -14.20 -13.06
N ILE A 244 6.20 -13.36 -12.98
CA ILE A 244 7.57 -13.74 -12.71
C ILE A 244 7.84 -13.44 -11.24
N ALA A 245 8.24 -14.47 -10.45
CA ALA A 245 8.56 -14.28 -9.04
C ALA A 245 9.91 -13.56 -8.87
N LEU A 246 10.09 -12.81 -7.76
CA LEU A 246 11.30 -12.03 -7.50
C LEU A 246 12.57 -12.88 -7.45
N ARG A 247 12.47 -14.10 -6.90
CA ARG A 247 13.57 -15.07 -6.80
C ARG A 247 13.41 -16.26 -7.74
N GLU A 248 12.71 -16.08 -8.86
CA GLU A 248 12.49 -17.14 -9.80
C GLU A 248 13.82 -17.68 -10.38
N ASP A 249 13.85 -18.97 -10.61
CA ASP A 249 14.98 -19.63 -11.26
C ASP A 249 15.26 -19.05 -12.66
N LYS A 250 16.55 -18.92 -13.00
CA LYS A 250 17.00 -18.28 -14.23
C LYS A 250 16.41 -18.95 -15.49
N ASP A 251 16.40 -20.28 -15.54
CA ASP A 251 15.88 -21.02 -16.70
C ASP A 251 14.37 -20.86 -16.85
N SER A 252 13.66 -20.80 -15.73
CA SER A 252 12.22 -20.52 -15.69
C SER A 252 11.91 -19.12 -16.21
N VAL A 253 12.64 -18.10 -15.79
CA VAL A 253 12.49 -16.71 -16.30
C VAL A 253 12.69 -16.66 -17.81
N VAL A 254 13.79 -17.26 -18.29
CA VAL A 254 14.09 -17.33 -19.73
C VAL A 254 12.95 -18.01 -20.49
N LYS A 255 12.48 -19.17 -20.01
CA LYS A 255 11.37 -19.88 -20.61
C LYS A 255 10.09 -19.07 -20.63
N LYS A 256 9.72 -18.46 -19.52
CA LYS A 256 8.51 -17.64 -19.38
C LYS A 256 8.51 -16.45 -20.35
N VAL A 257 9.58 -15.67 -20.40
CA VAL A 257 9.64 -14.51 -21.30
C VAL A 257 9.68 -14.94 -22.76
N ARG A 258 10.41 -16.01 -23.10
CA ARG A 258 10.44 -16.54 -24.48
C ARG A 258 9.08 -16.98 -24.96
N THR A 259 8.25 -17.56 -24.10
CA THR A 259 6.90 -18.05 -24.45
C THR A 259 5.81 -16.98 -24.39
N MET A 260 6.09 -15.77 -23.90
CA MET A 260 5.11 -14.68 -23.91
C MET A 260 4.54 -14.44 -25.31
N PRO A 261 3.22 -14.17 -25.42
CA PRO A 261 2.62 -13.76 -26.69
C PRO A 261 3.28 -12.47 -27.18
N THR A 262 3.28 -12.31 -28.48
CA THR A 262 3.77 -11.12 -29.18
C THR A 262 2.62 -10.50 -29.97
N ASP A 263 2.88 -9.47 -30.75
CA ASP A 263 1.89 -8.88 -31.64
C ASP A 263 1.23 -9.97 -32.51
N PRO A 264 -0.10 -10.17 -32.45
CA PRO A 264 -0.81 -11.19 -33.23
C PRO A 264 -0.68 -11.00 -34.74
N ALA A 265 -0.45 -9.79 -35.22
CA ALA A 265 -0.25 -9.49 -36.63
C ALA A 265 1.06 -10.08 -37.17
N ARG A 266 2.00 -10.41 -36.28
CA ARG A 266 3.32 -10.91 -36.61
C ARG A 266 3.37 -12.45 -36.56
N VAL A 267 2.85 -13.08 -37.60
CA VAL A 267 2.80 -14.55 -37.71
C VAL A 267 4.14 -15.13 -38.16
N ARG A 268 4.83 -14.44 -39.08
CA ARG A 268 6.14 -14.84 -39.61
C ARG A 268 7.22 -13.83 -39.22
N ARG A 269 8.47 -14.26 -39.19
CA ARG A 269 9.60 -13.38 -38.93
C ARG A 269 9.68 -12.19 -39.89
N THR A 270 9.23 -12.39 -41.12
CA THR A 270 9.21 -11.38 -42.20
C THR A 270 8.05 -10.39 -42.12
N ASP A 271 7.10 -10.63 -41.22
CA ASP A 271 5.95 -9.75 -41.09
C ASP A 271 6.35 -8.54 -40.22
N PRO A 272 6.05 -7.31 -40.64
CA PRO A 272 6.23 -6.14 -39.80
C PRO A 272 5.28 -6.22 -38.60
N GLY A 273 5.73 -5.71 -37.45
CA GLY A 273 4.95 -5.70 -36.21
C GLY A 273 4.59 -4.28 -35.75
N GLU A 274 3.64 -4.20 -34.85
CA GLU A 274 3.25 -2.98 -34.14
C GLU A 274 3.65 -3.12 -32.65
N PRO A 275 4.80 -2.55 -32.24
CA PRO A 275 5.28 -2.68 -30.87
C PRO A 275 4.22 -2.31 -29.83
N GLU A 276 3.43 -1.29 -30.07
CA GLU A 276 2.40 -0.77 -29.16
C GLU A 276 1.29 -1.79 -28.84
N LYS A 277 1.09 -2.78 -29.70
CA LYS A 277 0.16 -3.90 -29.50
C LYS A 277 0.83 -5.13 -28.88
N CYS A 278 2.14 -5.10 -28.67
CA CYS A 278 2.91 -6.24 -28.18
C CYS A 278 3.11 -6.15 -26.67
N PRO A 279 2.70 -7.16 -25.87
CA PRO A 279 2.95 -7.16 -24.42
C PRO A 279 4.43 -7.04 -24.04
N VAL A 280 5.33 -7.58 -24.86
CA VAL A 280 6.77 -7.50 -24.62
C VAL A 280 7.28 -6.06 -24.72
N TRP A 281 6.64 -5.21 -25.54
CA TRP A 281 6.99 -3.80 -25.62
C TRP A 281 6.75 -3.06 -24.29
N GLN A 282 5.71 -3.42 -23.56
CA GLN A 282 5.44 -2.84 -22.25
C GLN A 282 6.56 -3.19 -21.26
N LEU A 283 7.15 -4.39 -21.35
CA LEU A 283 8.34 -4.74 -20.56
C LEU A 283 9.56 -3.91 -20.99
N HIS A 284 9.76 -3.66 -22.28
CA HIS A 284 10.83 -2.77 -22.74
C HIS A 284 10.68 -1.34 -22.20
N GLN A 285 9.45 -0.84 -22.02
CA GLN A 285 9.24 0.49 -21.42
C GLN A 285 9.84 0.60 -20.02
N VAL A 286 9.87 -0.49 -19.27
CA VAL A 286 10.39 -0.54 -17.90
C VAL A 286 11.87 -0.94 -17.86
N TYR A 287 12.25 -1.96 -18.62
CA TYR A 287 13.55 -2.64 -18.47
C TYR A 287 14.61 -2.21 -19.46
N SER A 288 14.27 -1.50 -20.53
CA SER A 288 15.24 -1.15 -21.58
C SER A 288 15.59 0.33 -21.57
N ASP A 289 16.84 0.63 -21.94
CA ASP A 289 17.29 1.98 -22.22
C ASP A 289 16.71 2.52 -23.55
N ASN A 290 16.94 3.79 -23.83
CA ASN A 290 16.40 4.45 -25.00
C ASN A 290 16.95 3.86 -26.31
N ASP A 291 18.22 3.48 -26.36
CA ASP A 291 18.84 2.91 -27.55
C ASP A 291 18.23 1.55 -27.88
N THR A 292 18.02 0.71 -26.88
CA THR A 292 17.33 -0.58 -27.03
C THR A 292 15.87 -0.39 -27.45
N LYS A 293 15.16 0.59 -26.87
CA LYS A 293 13.77 0.91 -27.29
C LYS A 293 13.71 1.33 -28.75
N ASP A 294 14.62 2.19 -29.19
CA ASP A 294 14.70 2.63 -30.59
C ASP A 294 15.03 1.48 -31.53
N TRP A 295 15.96 0.60 -31.14
CA TRP A 295 16.28 -0.60 -31.90
C TRP A 295 15.07 -1.53 -32.07
N VAL A 296 14.32 -1.76 -30.98
CA VAL A 296 13.09 -2.55 -31.00
C VAL A 296 12.04 -1.93 -31.91
N LEU A 297 11.77 -0.62 -31.77
CA LEU A 297 10.78 0.07 -32.58
C LEU A 297 11.11 -0.03 -34.10
N LYS A 298 12.34 0.29 -34.46
CA LYS A 298 12.79 0.23 -35.86
C LYS A 298 12.80 -1.19 -36.40
N GLY A 299 13.38 -2.12 -35.63
CA GLY A 299 13.55 -3.51 -36.03
C GLY A 299 12.21 -4.28 -36.11
N CYS A 300 11.28 -4.04 -35.20
CA CYS A 300 9.95 -4.67 -35.20
C CYS A 300 9.11 -4.19 -36.40
N ARG A 301 9.04 -2.87 -36.62
CA ARG A 301 8.24 -2.28 -37.71
C ARG A 301 8.79 -2.60 -39.11
N SER A 302 10.09 -2.83 -39.24
CA SER A 302 10.72 -3.21 -40.52
C SER A 302 10.87 -4.72 -40.72
N ALA A 303 10.41 -5.56 -39.78
CA ALA A 303 10.72 -6.98 -39.69
C ALA A 303 12.26 -7.30 -39.66
N GLY A 304 13.06 -6.32 -39.27
CA GLY A 304 14.52 -6.43 -39.19
C GLY A 304 15.03 -7.29 -38.03
N ILE A 305 14.22 -7.47 -36.97
CA ILE A 305 14.54 -8.33 -35.81
C ILE A 305 13.48 -9.41 -35.62
N GLY A 306 13.88 -10.55 -35.07
CA GLY A 306 12.97 -11.63 -34.65
C GLY A 306 12.38 -11.37 -33.25
N CYS A 307 11.19 -11.95 -32.96
CA CYS A 307 10.57 -11.79 -31.65
C CYS A 307 11.44 -12.36 -30.51
N LEU A 308 12.18 -13.44 -30.73
CA LEU A 308 13.11 -13.99 -29.73
C LEU A 308 14.33 -13.10 -29.54
N GLU A 309 14.83 -12.46 -30.60
CA GLU A 309 15.90 -11.46 -30.51
C GLU A 309 15.44 -10.24 -29.72
N CYS A 310 14.21 -9.76 -29.99
CA CYS A 310 13.59 -8.67 -29.27
C CYS A 310 13.45 -8.96 -27.75
N LYS A 311 13.11 -10.17 -27.37
CA LYS A 311 12.90 -10.58 -25.98
C LYS A 311 14.21 -10.68 -25.17
N GLN A 312 15.34 -10.88 -25.83
CA GLN A 312 16.61 -11.13 -25.14
C GLN A 312 17.05 -9.97 -24.22
N PRO A 313 17.02 -8.69 -24.63
CA PRO A 313 17.34 -7.58 -23.72
C PRO A 313 16.47 -7.52 -22.46
N VAL A 314 15.19 -7.85 -22.58
CA VAL A 314 14.29 -7.92 -21.41
C VAL A 314 14.70 -9.06 -20.48
N ILE A 315 15.00 -10.25 -21.02
CA ILE A 315 15.48 -11.39 -20.25
C ILE A 315 16.75 -11.01 -19.48
N ASP A 316 17.73 -10.42 -20.16
CA ASP A 316 19.02 -10.05 -19.58
C ASP A 316 18.82 -9.01 -18.46
N ALA A 317 17.95 -8.02 -18.66
CA ALA A 317 17.65 -7.00 -17.67
C ALA A 317 16.96 -7.58 -16.42
N VAL A 318 15.96 -8.44 -16.60
CA VAL A 318 15.26 -9.11 -15.49
C VAL A 318 16.22 -10.01 -14.70
N LEU A 319 17.05 -10.81 -15.38
CA LEU A 319 18.03 -11.68 -14.73
C LEU A 319 19.07 -10.88 -13.95
N LYS A 320 19.54 -9.78 -14.52
CA LYS A 320 20.49 -8.84 -13.88
C LYS A 320 19.90 -8.20 -12.62
N GLU A 321 18.63 -7.80 -12.66
CA GLU A 321 17.95 -7.24 -11.49
C GLU A 321 17.74 -8.30 -10.39
N GLN A 322 17.41 -9.52 -10.78
CA GLN A 322 17.14 -10.60 -9.82
C GLN A 322 18.40 -11.22 -9.22
N GLU A 323 19.55 -11.10 -9.84
CA GLU A 323 20.80 -11.73 -9.35
C GLU A 323 21.16 -11.30 -7.93
N PRO A 324 21.25 -9.99 -7.62
CA PRO A 324 21.51 -9.55 -6.24
C PRO A 324 20.39 -9.90 -5.27
N MET A 325 19.15 -10.06 -5.75
CA MET A 325 18.03 -10.51 -4.91
C MET A 325 18.21 -11.97 -4.50
N ARG A 326 18.59 -12.85 -5.44
CA ARG A 326 18.87 -14.26 -5.15
C ARG A 326 20.05 -14.42 -4.19
N GLU A 327 21.12 -13.64 -4.38
CA GLU A 327 22.28 -13.64 -3.49
C GLU A 327 21.90 -13.23 -2.06
N ARG A 328 21.14 -12.13 -1.90
CA ARG A 328 20.66 -11.69 -0.58
C ARG A 328 19.71 -12.71 0.06
N ALA A 329 18.86 -13.35 -0.73
CA ALA A 329 17.92 -14.36 -0.23
C ALA A 329 18.60 -15.56 0.40
N GLN A 330 19.78 -15.97 -0.12
CA GLN A 330 20.45 -17.18 0.33
C GLN A 330 20.71 -17.17 1.84
N LYS A 331 21.15 -16.04 2.39
CA LYS A 331 21.35 -15.86 3.84
C LYS A 331 20.11 -16.18 4.67
N TYR A 332 18.93 -15.81 4.18
CA TYR A 332 17.66 -15.98 4.87
C TYR A 332 17.05 -17.37 4.65
N ILE A 333 17.35 -17.98 3.52
CA ILE A 333 16.98 -19.38 3.21
C ILE A 333 17.78 -20.35 4.08
N ASP A 334 19.08 -20.08 4.25
CA ASP A 334 19.99 -20.92 5.05
C ASP A 334 19.74 -20.77 6.56
N ASP A 335 19.23 -19.60 7.00
CA ASP A 335 18.91 -19.35 8.41
C ASP A 335 17.47 -18.85 8.61
N PRO A 336 16.49 -19.77 8.64
CA PRO A 336 15.09 -19.42 8.93
C PRO A 336 14.88 -18.82 10.33
N SER A 337 15.80 -19.08 11.28
CA SER A 337 15.70 -18.55 12.64
C SER A 337 15.94 -17.04 12.66
N LEU A 338 16.84 -16.55 11.80
CA LEU A 338 17.07 -15.14 11.60
C LEU A 338 15.82 -14.42 11.06
N VAL A 339 15.13 -15.02 10.08
CA VAL A 339 13.88 -14.45 9.54
C VAL A 339 12.81 -14.36 10.61
N ARG A 340 12.65 -15.43 11.42
CA ARG A 340 11.69 -15.44 12.53
C ARG A 340 12.01 -14.38 13.59
N ALA A 341 13.28 -14.17 13.92
CA ALA A 341 13.72 -13.14 14.86
C ALA A 341 13.43 -11.72 14.36
N ILE A 342 13.70 -11.44 13.07
CA ILE A 342 13.37 -10.15 12.42
C ILE A 342 11.87 -9.86 12.52
N VAL A 343 11.04 -10.83 12.17
CA VAL A 343 9.59 -10.67 12.22
C VAL A 343 9.07 -10.53 13.64
N ALA A 344 9.63 -11.27 14.60
CA ALA A 344 9.23 -11.15 16.01
C ALA A 344 9.51 -9.75 16.57
N ASP A 345 10.71 -9.21 16.34
CA ASP A 345 11.07 -7.83 16.71
C ASP A 345 10.15 -6.81 16.02
N GLY A 346 9.85 -7.02 14.72
CA GLY A 346 8.92 -6.19 13.98
C GLY A 346 7.50 -6.24 14.54
N CYS A 347 7.00 -7.40 14.93
CA CYS A 347 5.69 -7.55 15.59
C CYS A 347 5.62 -6.78 16.91
N ASP A 348 6.67 -6.84 17.73
CA ASP A 348 6.73 -6.10 19.00
C ASP A 348 6.74 -4.58 18.78
N LYS A 349 7.49 -4.10 17.78
CA LYS A 349 7.51 -2.68 17.39
C LYS A 349 6.16 -2.22 16.88
N ALA A 350 5.58 -2.96 15.93
CA ALA A 350 4.28 -2.65 15.34
C ALA A 350 3.18 -2.65 16.42
N ARG A 351 3.20 -3.62 17.32
CA ARG A 351 2.23 -3.72 18.40
C ARG A 351 2.26 -2.52 19.35
N LYS A 352 3.44 -2.01 19.69
CA LYS A 352 3.56 -0.80 20.50
C LYS A 352 2.88 0.40 19.85
N LEU A 353 3.14 0.62 18.55
CA LEU A 353 2.48 1.69 17.79
C LEU A 353 0.96 1.51 17.72
N ALA A 354 0.51 0.28 17.46
CA ALA A 354 -0.90 -0.06 17.43
C ALA A 354 -1.59 0.20 18.77
N GLN A 355 -0.97 -0.15 19.88
CA GLN A 355 -1.49 0.07 21.23
C GLN A 355 -1.63 1.55 21.58
N GLU A 356 -0.73 2.40 21.09
CA GLU A 356 -0.84 3.86 21.26
C GLU A 356 -2.11 4.40 20.60
N THR A 357 -2.36 4.00 19.36
CA THR A 357 -3.59 4.39 18.64
C THR A 357 -4.84 3.80 19.30
N MET A 358 -4.80 2.53 19.68
CA MET A 358 -5.93 1.87 20.34
C MET A 358 -6.28 2.47 21.69
N ARG A 359 -5.31 2.97 22.44
CA ARG A 359 -5.58 3.73 23.67
C ARG A 359 -6.44 4.95 23.40
N ASP A 360 -6.07 5.74 22.38
CA ASP A 360 -6.81 6.96 22.02
C ASP A 360 -8.20 6.63 21.43
N VAL A 361 -8.31 5.54 20.66
CA VAL A 361 -9.58 5.02 20.12
C VAL A 361 -10.51 4.59 21.25
N ARG A 362 -10.01 3.77 22.19
CA ARG A 362 -10.80 3.30 23.34
C ARG A 362 -11.26 4.46 24.22
N GLU A 363 -10.37 5.42 24.49
CA GLU A 363 -10.70 6.63 25.26
C GLU A 363 -11.84 7.41 24.58
N ALA A 364 -11.72 7.64 23.27
CA ALA A 364 -12.72 8.38 22.51
C ALA A 364 -14.08 7.70 22.45
N MET A 365 -14.10 6.37 22.41
CA MET A 365 -15.33 5.58 22.40
C MET A 365 -15.90 5.28 23.80
N GLY A 366 -15.24 5.74 24.88
CA GLY A 366 -15.69 5.51 26.25
C GLY A 366 -15.42 4.10 26.78
N LEU A 367 -14.44 3.41 26.20
CA LEU A 367 -14.05 2.04 26.56
C LEU A 367 -12.84 1.96 27.51
N SER A 368 -12.39 3.09 28.05
CA SER A 368 -11.34 3.14 29.08
C SER A 368 -11.97 2.93 30.45
N TYR A 369 -12.07 1.69 30.87
CA TYR A 369 -12.59 1.32 32.20
C TYR A 369 -11.48 1.49 33.26
N SER A 370 -11.08 2.71 33.56
CA SER A 370 -10.11 3.05 34.62
C SER A 370 -10.80 3.57 35.86
#